data_1805aa02530d1f7298505f4eea3a3891
#
_entry.id   1805aa02530d1f7298505f4eea3a3891
#
_cell.length_a   1.000
_cell.length_b   1.000
_cell.length_c   1.000
_cell.angle_alpha   90.00
_cell.angle_beta   90.00
_cell.angle_gamma   90.00
#
_symmetry.space_group_name_H-M   'P 1'
#
loop_
_entity.id
_entity.type
_entity.pdbx_description
1 polymer ?
#
loop_
_entity_poly.entity_id
_entity_poly.type
_entity_poly.pdbx_seq_one_letter_code
_entity_poly.pdbx_strand_id
1 'polypeptide(L)'
;MPHVEVRGNSIRVKWWSGEYKLDADGKPTKKKRYESASGPGPGIPFKDKSEAYTFGLDRESDVRNNRHQPRTADMPMVEYCDLWEQALDLLTNSERTYRSILKSVIKPYWAQWTVSQITPVDYDSFKKYVTNRYSESYRATILTVFRMLMNDAILKYKLRKETPIIESRRRGRYQKKQTRRVKRELPIEAVHQLAVNAFHVWGYAGWVYIWTIAFTGMRPPGELFGLQRGFTSVEWPASDPDRDRRSEAQQRYAGMHALRVQHQLYYVDGKPTLAAPKYQSQRTVVIPPFLHEMHSALLASHDMPWAFLSKTGKRHLLGVGFHMEYWYPIRDGRSEKKLEGRYARFSRRGLPAVEEMAGEDIYRLRHWHKELLDEAGDIARVAIEARLGHELPGVEGVYSRVTIGMETRIVEYLQRVWEKRVLAQGLWVPPFPTRLPDDLPGRSFPLFSELPVIGRA
;
A
#
# COMPACT_ATOMS: atom_id res chain seq x y z
N MET A 1 29.02 -44.01 -7.81
CA MET A 1 27.99 -45.06 -8.09
C MET A 1 27.29 -45.38 -6.79
N PRO A 2 25.98 -45.53 -6.79
CA PRO A 2 25.23 -45.88 -5.60
C PRO A 2 25.61 -47.29 -5.13
N HIS A 3 25.57 -47.48 -3.82
CA HIS A 3 25.90 -48.77 -3.19
C HIS A 3 24.65 -49.31 -2.51
N VAL A 4 24.24 -50.57 -2.90
CA VAL A 4 23.08 -51.25 -2.34
C VAL A 4 23.51 -52.25 -1.27
N GLU A 5 23.02 -52.07 -0.05
CA GLU A 5 23.21 -53.00 1.08
C GLU A 5 21.93 -53.79 1.32
N VAL A 6 22.06 -55.08 1.57
CA VAL A 6 20.94 -55.94 1.96
C VAL A 6 21.24 -56.54 3.33
N ARG A 7 20.33 -56.34 4.28
CA ARG A 7 20.42 -56.88 5.65
C ARG A 7 19.10 -57.59 5.98
N GLY A 8 19.13 -58.93 5.90
CA GLY A 8 17.89 -59.68 6.03
C GLY A 8 16.89 -59.30 4.92
N ASN A 9 15.67 -58.97 5.30
CA ASN A 9 14.61 -58.54 4.39
C ASN A 9 14.63 -57.04 4.06
N SER A 10 15.64 -56.27 4.53
CA SER A 10 15.71 -54.82 4.30
C SER A 10 16.77 -54.51 3.24
N ILE A 11 16.37 -53.73 2.23
CA ILE A 11 17.24 -53.22 1.17
C ILE A 11 17.48 -51.74 1.43
N ARG A 12 18.73 -51.33 1.41
CA ARG A 12 19.15 -49.94 1.61
C ARG A 12 20.11 -49.51 0.51
N VAL A 13 19.86 -48.35 -0.09
CA VAL A 13 20.78 -47.77 -1.06
C VAL A 13 21.47 -46.54 -0.47
N LYS A 14 22.76 -46.37 -0.79
CA LYS A 14 23.56 -45.18 -0.44
C LYS A 14 24.06 -44.55 -1.72
N TRP A 15 24.05 -43.22 -1.76
CA TRP A 15 24.55 -42.43 -2.89
C TRP A 15 25.29 -41.17 -2.37
N TRP A 16 26.15 -40.59 -3.20
CA TRP A 16 26.85 -39.36 -2.86
C TRP A 16 25.91 -38.18 -2.88
N SER A 17 25.88 -37.39 -1.79
CA SER A 17 25.00 -36.24 -1.64
C SER A 17 25.44 -34.98 -2.42
N GLY A 18 26.62 -34.99 -3.06
CA GLY A 18 27.22 -33.81 -3.68
C GLY A 18 28.06 -32.97 -2.70
N GLU A 19 28.03 -33.29 -1.42
CA GLU A 19 28.70 -32.56 -0.37
C GLU A 19 29.85 -33.33 0.24
N TYR A 20 30.79 -32.60 0.85
CA TYR A 20 31.86 -33.17 1.70
C TYR A 20 31.48 -32.98 3.18
N LYS A 21 31.96 -33.91 4.02
CA LYS A 21 31.81 -33.77 5.49
C LYS A 21 32.53 -32.55 5.97
N LEU A 22 31.95 -31.83 6.92
CA LEU A 22 32.57 -30.69 7.58
C LEU A 22 33.46 -31.18 8.74
N ASP A 23 34.53 -30.48 9.02
CA ASP A 23 35.34 -30.65 10.24
C ASP A 23 34.72 -29.92 11.46
N ALA A 24 35.39 -29.93 12.59
CA ALA A 24 34.92 -29.29 13.82
C ALA A 24 34.78 -27.75 13.66
N ASP A 25 35.50 -27.15 12.71
CA ASP A 25 35.49 -25.71 12.43
C ASP A 25 34.51 -25.35 11.31
N GLY A 26 33.70 -26.30 10.84
CA GLY A 26 32.70 -26.08 9.76
C GLY A 26 33.30 -26.04 8.35
N LYS A 27 34.59 -26.36 8.17
CA LYS A 27 35.22 -26.37 6.85
C LYS A 27 35.05 -27.74 6.13
N PRO A 28 34.85 -27.74 4.79
CA PRO A 28 34.69 -28.99 4.06
C PRO A 28 35.99 -29.84 4.06
N THR A 29 35.85 -31.09 4.45
CA THR A 29 36.93 -32.09 4.41
C THR A 29 36.97 -32.76 3.03
N LYS A 30 38.01 -33.60 2.78
CA LYS A 30 38.11 -34.42 1.57
C LYS A 30 37.20 -35.65 1.61
N LYS A 31 36.44 -35.91 2.68
CA LYS A 31 35.56 -37.07 2.86
C LYS A 31 34.18 -36.79 2.30
N LYS A 32 33.73 -37.57 1.32
CA LYS A 32 32.40 -37.47 0.73
C LYS A 32 31.30 -37.75 1.76
N ARG A 33 30.23 -36.96 1.72
CA ARG A 33 29.01 -37.23 2.47
C ARG A 33 28.08 -38.11 1.64
N TYR A 34 27.54 -39.16 2.24
CA TYR A 34 26.59 -40.05 1.60
C TYR A 34 25.22 -39.94 2.27
N GLU A 35 24.19 -39.99 1.46
CA GLU A 35 22.80 -40.14 1.88
C GLU A 35 22.35 -41.56 1.64
N SER A 36 21.26 -42.00 2.27
CA SER A 36 20.73 -43.35 2.11
C SER A 36 19.23 -43.41 2.28
N ALA A 37 18.58 -44.31 1.57
CA ALA A 37 17.17 -44.65 1.68
C ALA A 37 16.95 -46.13 1.79
N SER A 38 15.87 -46.54 2.46
CA SER A 38 15.40 -47.94 2.54
C SER A 38 14.14 -48.21 1.72
N GLY A 39 13.72 -47.20 0.92
CA GLY A 39 12.58 -47.32 0.05
C GLY A 39 12.37 -46.05 -0.79
N PRO A 40 11.50 -46.09 -1.81
CA PRO A 40 11.23 -44.96 -2.69
C PRO A 40 10.42 -43.83 -2.03
N GLY A 41 9.79 -44.11 -0.88
CA GLY A 41 9.00 -43.13 -0.10
C GLY A 41 8.82 -43.56 1.36
N PRO A 42 8.25 -42.67 2.21
CA PRO A 42 8.03 -42.96 3.64
C PRO A 42 7.18 -44.25 3.82
N GLY A 43 7.74 -45.24 4.53
CA GLY A 43 7.06 -46.51 4.85
C GLY A 43 6.93 -47.51 3.70
N ILE A 44 7.45 -47.22 2.52
CA ILE A 44 7.42 -48.08 1.36
C ILE A 44 8.80 -48.70 1.16
N PRO A 45 9.05 -50.02 1.41
CA PRO A 45 10.33 -50.64 1.18
C PRO A 45 10.61 -50.86 -0.32
N PHE A 46 11.89 -50.93 -0.72
CA PHE A 46 12.27 -51.37 -2.07
C PHE A 46 11.85 -52.82 -2.31
N LYS A 47 11.32 -53.09 -3.50
CA LYS A 47 10.90 -54.44 -3.92
C LYS A 47 12.10 -55.36 -4.15
N ASP A 48 13.16 -54.83 -4.74
CA ASP A 48 14.37 -55.57 -5.07
C ASP A 48 15.61 -54.67 -5.12
N LYS A 49 16.78 -55.29 -5.35
CA LYS A 49 18.06 -54.60 -5.47
C LYS A 49 18.12 -53.69 -6.70
N SER A 50 17.44 -54.05 -7.78
CA SER A 50 17.46 -53.29 -9.03
C SER A 50 16.71 -51.97 -8.87
N GLU A 51 15.54 -51.99 -8.22
CA GLU A 51 14.77 -50.78 -7.90
C GLU A 51 15.57 -49.83 -6.98
N ALA A 52 16.21 -50.38 -5.94
CA ALA A 52 17.06 -49.61 -5.04
C ALA A 52 18.27 -48.99 -5.76
N TYR A 53 18.89 -49.74 -6.66
CA TYR A 53 20.04 -49.27 -7.44
C TYR A 53 19.62 -48.15 -8.43
N THR A 54 18.52 -48.31 -9.15
CA THR A 54 17.96 -47.31 -10.05
C THR A 54 17.61 -46.04 -9.30
N PHE A 55 16.96 -46.16 -8.16
CA PHE A 55 16.69 -45.02 -7.28
C PHE A 55 17.97 -44.26 -6.89
N GLY A 56 19.03 -45.01 -6.54
CA GLY A 56 20.33 -44.39 -6.22
C GLY A 56 20.98 -43.68 -7.40
N LEU A 57 20.87 -44.25 -8.61
CA LEU A 57 21.36 -43.62 -9.85
C LEU A 57 20.61 -42.32 -10.16
N ASP A 58 19.29 -42.30 -10.01
CA ASP A 58 18.47 -41.10 -10.19
C ASP A 58 18.90 -40.02 -9.23
N ARG A 59 19.16 -40.37 -7.96
CA ARG A 59 19.67 -39.40 -6.94
C ARG A 59 21.07 -38.88 -7.28
N GLU A 60 22.00 -39.71 -7.75
CA GLU A 60 23.31 -39.25 -8.22
C GLU A 60 23.21 -38.42 -9.50
N SER A 61 22.26 -38.71 -10.37
CA SER A 61 21.95 -37.87 -11.54
C SER A 61 21.41 -36.48 -11.11
N ASP A 62 20.52 -36.46 -10.13
CA ASP A 62 19.99 -35.21 -9.56
C ASP A 62 21.13 -34.38 -8.97
N VAL A 63 22.08 -34.98 -8.26
CA VAL A 63 23.28 -34.32 -7.72
C VAL A 63 24.14 -33.73 -8.85
N ARG A 64 24.44 -34.50 -9.88
CA ARG A 64 25.26 -34.06 -11.03
C ARG A 64 24.61 -32.93 -11.83
N ASN A 65 23.30 -32.93 -11.89
CA ASN A 65 22.54 -31.93 -12.64
C ASN A 65 22.13 -30.72 -11.76
N ASN A 66 22.69 -30.58 -10.55
CA ASN A 66 22.31 -29.56 -9.55
C ASN A 66 20.80 -29.60 -9.18
N ARG A 67 20.16 -30.76 -9.35
CA ARG A 67 18.74 -30.99 -9.02
C ARG A 67 18.57 -31.65 -7.65
N HIS A 68 19.67 -31.90 -6.95
CA HIS A 68 19.65 -32.52 -5.63
C HIS A 68 18.99 -31.60 -4.63
N GLN A 69 17.99 -32.09 -3.93
CA GLN A 69 17.39 -31.40 -2.79
C GLN A 69 18.03 -31.95 -1.51
N PRO A 70 18.75 -31.14 -0.73
CA PRO A 70 19.21 -31.54 0.58
C PRO A 70 18.04 -31.92 1.50
N ARG A 71 18.31 -32.64 2.61
CA ARG A 71 17.29 -33.02 3.62
C ARG A 71 16.47 -31.87 4.22
N THR A 72 16.86 -30.62 4.01
CA THR A 72 16.07 -29.41 4.27
C THR A 72 14.76 -29.35 3.49
N ALA A 73 14.55 -30.25 2.50
CA ALA A 73 13.27 -30.37 1.78
C ALA A 73 12.08 -30.75 2.68
N ASP A 74 12.32 -31.34 3.85
CA ASP A 74 11.28 -31.72 4.82
C ASP A 74 11.00 -30.62 5.85
N MET A 75 11.43 -29.39 5.60
CA MET A 75 11.22 -28.27 6.49
C MET A 75 9.72 -28.03 6.72
N PRO A 76 9.24 -27.99 7.98
CA PRO A 76 7.86 -27.65 8.29
C PRO A 76 7.50 -26.28 7.72
N MET A 77 6.28 -26.16 7.19
CA MET A 77 5.83 -24.91 6.57
C MET A 77 5.82 -23.73 7.54
N VAL A 78 5.53 -23.97 8.82
CA VAL A 78 5.55 -22.93 9.86
C VAL A 78 6.98 -22.41 10.07
N GLU A 79 7.96 -23.31 10.21
CA GLU A 79 9.38 -22.96 10.37
C GLU A 79 9.91 -22.19 9.15
N TYR A 80 9.55 -22.63 7.96
CA TYR A 80 9.89 -21.92 6.73
C TYR A 80 9.28 -20.51 6.69
N CYS A 81 8.02 -20.35 7.11
CA CYS A 81 7.39 -19.04 7.20
C CYS A 81 8.13 -18.12 8.18
N ASP A 82 8.62 -18.64 9.32
CA ASP A 82 9.40 -17.86 10.29
C ASP A 82 10.74 -17.40 9.70
N LEU A 83 11.43 -18.29 9.00
CA LEU A 83 12.68 -17.99 8.30
C LEU A 83 12.46 -16.94 7.19
N TRP A 84 11.43 -17.09 6.40
CA TRP A 84 11.08 -16.16 5.34
C TRP A 84 10.66 -14.78 5.87
N GLU A 85 9.92 -14.76 6.98
CA GLU A 85 9.49 -13.53 7.68
C GLU A 85 10.67 -12.70 8.19
N GLN A 86 11.73 -13.36 8.70
CA GLN A 86 12.96 -12.69 9.15
C GLN A 86 13.77 -12.09 7.99
N ALA A 87 13.63 -12.65 6.81
CA ALA A 87 14.36 -12.21 5.61
C ALA A 87 13.61 -11.15 4.79
N LEU A 88 12.44 -10.67 5.27
CA LEU A 88 11.68 -9.62 4.59
C LEU A 88 12.43 -8.30 4.67
N ASP A 89 12.67 -7.70 3.50
CA ASP A 89 13.17 -6.34 3.34
C ASP A 89 12.12 -5.54 2.54
N LEU A 90 11.12 -5.06 3.23
CA LEU A 90 9.96 -4.39 2.63
C LEU A 90 9.68 -3.06 3.35
N LEU A 91 8.92 -2.20 2.69
CA LEU A 91 8.34 -1.03 3.35
C LEU A 91 7.43 -1.48 4.50
N THR A 92 7.54 -0.83 5.65
CA THR A 92 6.91 -1.17 6.93
C THR A 92 5.43 -1.62 6.83
N ASN A 93 4.63 -0.94 6.01
CA ASN A 93 3.22 -1.32 5.84
C ASN A 93 3.02 -2.62 5.05
N SER A 94 3.84 -2.88 4.03
CA SER A 94 3.81 -4.13 3.26
C SER A 94 4.28 -5.28 4.13
N GLU A 95 5.36 -5.10 4.86
CA GLU A 95 5.90 -6.07 5.81
C GLU A 95 4.86 -6.44 6.88
N ARG A 96 4.22 -5.45 7.51
CA ARG A 96 3.16 -5.67 8.49
C ARG A 96 1.99 -6.47 7.91
N THR A 97 1.58 -6.17 6.67
CA THR A 97 0.52 -6.91 5.99
C THR A 97 0.93 -8.36 5.76
N TYR A 98 2.15 -8.61 5.29
CA TYR A 98 2.66 -9.94 5.03
C TYR A 98 2.81 -10.74 6.33
N ARG A 99 3.36 -10.17 7.38
CA ARG A 99 3.42 -10.76 8.73
C ARG A 99 2.03 -11.14 9.25
N SER A 100 1.06 -10.26 9.08
CA SER A 100 -0.33 -10.54 9.47
C SER A 100 -0.91 -11.72 8.69
N ILE A 101 -0.70 -11.77 7.36
CA ILE A 101 -1.17 -12.89 6.51
C ILE A 101 -0.50 -14.20 6.88
N LEU A 102 0.81 -14.19 7.11
CA LEU A 102 1.55 -15.38 7.56
C LEU A 102 0.96 -15.90 8.87
N LYS A 103 0.81 -15.03 9.87
CA LYS A 103 0.35 -15.37 11.21
C LYS A 103 -1.10 -15.86 11.24
N SER A 104 -2.00 -15.17 10.53
CA SER A 104 -3.45 -15.39 10.65
C SER A 104 -4.03 -16.35 9.62
N VAL A 105 -3.34 -16.60 8.51
CA VAL A 105 -3.89 -17.39 7.40
C VAL A 105 -2.97 -18.55 7.00
N ILE A 106 -1.72 -18.25 6.62
CA ILE A 106 -0.82 -19.24 6.01
C ILE A 106 -0.32 -20.25 7.03
N LYS A 107 0.29 -19.81 8.14
CA LYS A 107 0.80 -20.70 9.19
C LYS A 107 -0.30 -21.59 9.78
N PRO A 108 -1.50 -21.10 10.14
CA PRO A 108 -2.56 -21.96 10.67
C PRO A 108 -3.08 -22.99 9.67
N TYR A 109 -3.20 -22.64 8.39
CA TYR A 109 -3.69 -23.57 7.38
C TYR A 109 -2.69 -24.68 7.08
N TRP A 110 -1.40 -24.35 6.99
CA TRP A 110 -0.32 -25.25 6.62
C TRP A 110 0.47 -25.83 7.80
N ALA A 111 -0.08 -25.76 9.02
CA ALA A 111 0.65 -26.12 10.26
C ALA A 111 1.18 -27.56 10.28
N GLN A 112 0.50 -28.51 9.62
CA GLN A 112 0.84 -29.93 9.57
C GLN A 112 1.61 -30.33 8.32
N TRP A 113 2.01 -29.35 7.49
CA TRP A 113 2.61 -29.62 6.18
C TRP A 113 4.09 -29.26 6.16
N THR A 114 4.86 -30.00 5.38
CA THR A 114 6.20 -29.59 4.98
C THR A 114 6.15 -28.85 3.64
N VAL A 115 7.14 -28.00 3.38
CA VAL A 115 7.20 -27.22 2.13
C VAL A 115 7.19 -28.08 0.88
N SER A 116 7.86 -29.24 0.92
CA SER A 116 7.98 -30.18 -0.19
C SER A 116 6.68 -30.94 -0.50
N GLN A 117 5.83 -31.19 0.51
CA GLN A 117 4.61 -32.01 0.40
C GLN A 117 3.44 -31.29 -0.27
N ILE A 118 3.45 -29.96 -0.31
CA ILE A 118 2.33 -29.18 -0.86
C ILE A 118 2.21 -29.44 -2.37
N THR A 119 1.11 -30.11 -2.76
CA THR A 119 0.80 -30.41 -4.16
C THR A 119 -0.08 -29.32 -4.80
N PRO A 120 -0.25 -29.33 -6.15
CA PRO A 120 -1.21 -28.45 -6.81
C PRO A 120 -2.66 -28.63 -6.33
N VAL A 121 -3.05 -29.84 -5.96
CA VAL A 121 -4.40 -30.13 -5.43
C VAL A 121 -4.60 -29.47 -4.06
N ASP A 122 -3.56 -29.51 -3.21
CA ASP A 122 -3.59 -28.87 -1.90
C ASP A 122 -3.66 -27.34 -2.03
N TYR A 123 -2.93 -26.77 -3.00
CA TYR A 123 -3.03 -25.36 -3.33
C TYR A 123 -4.44 -24.97 -3.81
N ASP A 124 -5.07 -25.78 -4.66
CA ASP A 124 -6.46 -25.52 -5.08
C ASP A 124 -7.43 -25.56 -3.90
N SER A 125 -7.21 -26.46 -2.94
CA SER A 125 -7.97 -26.53 -1.69
C SER A 125 -7.75 -25.27 -0.82
N PHE A 126 -6.51 -24.83 -0.68
CA PHE A 126 -6.19 -23.56 -0.02
C PHE A 126 -6.84 -22.35 -0.70
N LYS A 127 -6.81 -22.30 -2.03
CA LYS A 127 -7.46 -21.25 -2.80
C LYS A 127 -8.98 -21.21 -2.57
N LYS A 128 -9.65 -22.37 -2.49
CA LYS A 128 -11.06 -22.44 -2.13
C LYS A 128 -11.32 -21.96 -0.70
N TYR A 129 -10.48 -22.38 0.26
CA TYR A 129 -10.57 -21.94 1.66
C TYR A 129 -10.49 -20.41 1.76
N VAL A 130 -9.49 -19.78 1.11
CA VAL A 130 -9.30 -18.33 1.09
C VAL A 130 -10.47 -17.63 0.38
N THR A 131 -10.97 -18.22 -0.71
CA THR A 131 -12.10 -17.67 -1.48
C THR A 131 -13.38 -17.55 -0.66
N ASN A 132 -13.64 -18.55 0.17
CA ASN A 132 -14.88 -18.60 0.95
C ASN A 132 -14.85 -17.72 2.22
N ARG A 133 -13.67 -17.26 2.66
CA ARG A 133 -13.51 -16.55 3.93
C ARG A 133 -13.16 -15.08 3.82
N TYR A 134 -12.59 -14.66 2.69
CA TYR A 134 -12.01 -13.32 2.55
C TYR A 134 -12.55 -12.58 1.34
N SER A 135 -12.60 -11.25 1.43
CA SER A 135 -12.96 -10.38 0.30
C SER A 135 -12.01 -10.59 -0.89
N GLU A 136 -12.50 -10.31 -2.10
CA GLU A 136 -11.74 -10.50 -3.34
C GLU A 136 -10.35 -9.83 -3.31
N SER A 137 -10.28 -8.59 -2.83
CA SER A 137 -9.03 -7.83 -2.73
C SER A 137 -8.05 -8.47 -1.73
N TYR A 138 -8.52 -8.83 -0.53
CA TYR A 138 -7.66 -9.43 0.49
C TYR A 138 -7.22 -10.84 0.10
N ARG A 139 -8.11 -11.62 -0.52
CA ARG A 139 -7.79 -12.92 -1.11
C ARG A 139 -6.65 -12.83 -2.14
N ALA A 140 -6.71 -11.83 -3.05
CA ALA A 140 -5.66 -11.62 -4.04
C ALA A 140 -4.30 -11.36 -3.36
N THR A 141 -4.28 -10.60 -2.28
CA THR A 141 -3.07 -10.33 -1.49
C THR A 141 -2.54 -11.59 -0.82
N ILE A 142 -3.41 -12.40 -0.18
CA ILE A 142 -3.02 -13.68 0.45
C ILE A 142 -2.37 -14.62 -0.57
N LEU A 143 -2.99 -14.78 -1.74
CA LEU A 143 -2.48 -15.66 -2.80
C LEU A 143 -1.18 -15.13 -3.40
N THR A 144 -0.99 -13.81 -3.45
CA THR A 144 0.27 -13.18 -3.88
C THR A 144 1.38 -13.47 -2.88
N VAL A 145 1.14 -13.31 -1.57
CA VAL A 145 2.13 -13.63 -0.52
C VAL A 145 2.50 -15.12 -0.57
N PHE A 146 1.52 -16.01 -0.72
CA PHE A 146 1.78 -17.44 -0.84
C PHE A 146 2.61 -17.78 -2.09
N ARG A 147 2.33 -17.12 -3.23
CA ARG A 147 3.12 -17.27 -4.47
C ARG A 147 4.58 -16.84 -4.26
N MET A 148 4.81 -15.70 -3.62
CA MET A 148 6.16 -15.22 -3.29
C MET A 148 6.89 -16.22 -2.41
N LEU A 149 6.23 -16.70 -1.35
CA LEU A 149 6.76 -17.70 -0.44
C LEU A 149 7.16 -18.98 -1.19
N MET A 150 6.32 -19.50 -2.08
CA MET A 150 6.64 -20.71 -2.87
C MET A 150 7.75 -20.49 -3.91
N ASN A 151 7.81 -19.30 -4.52
CA ASN A 151 8.90 -18.97 -5.43
C ASN A 151 10.25 -18.88 -4.70
N ASP A 152 10.28 -18.26 -3.54
CA ASP A 152 11.50 -18.19 -2.73
C ASP A 152 11.92 -19.56 -2.20
N ALA A 153 10.96 -20.44 -1.89
CA ALA A 153 11.23 -21.83 -1.53
C ALA A 153 11.97 -22.59 -2.65
N ILE A 154 11.72 -22.21 -3.91
CA ILE A 154 12.41 -22.79 -5.08
C ILE A 154 13.74 -22.10 -5.34
N LEU A 155 13.71 -20.76 -5.47
CA LEU A 155 14.83 -20.00 -6.02
C LEU A 155 15.91 -19.73 -4.97
N LYS A 156 15.53 -19.34 -3.77
CA LYS A 156 16.46 -18.92 -2.70
C LYS A 156 16.80 -20.06 -1.75
N TYR A 157 15.78 -20.72 -1.22
CA TYR A 157 15.98 -21.72 -0.15
C TYR A 157 16.15 -23.16 -0.65
N LYS A 158 15.86 -23.43 -1.93
CA LYS A 158 16.01 -24.76 -2.56
C LYS A 158 15.23 -25.89 -1.83
N LEU A 159 14.11 -25.55 -1.18
CA LEU A 159 13.29 -26.48 -0.41
C LEU A 159 12.37 -27.33 -1.30
N ARG A 160 12.16 -26.93 -2.55
CA ARG A 160 11.37 -27.66 -3.54
C ARG A 160 11.85 -27.37 -4.97
N LYS A 161 11.51 -28.27 -5.90
CA LYS A 161 11.93 -28.15 -7.31
C LYS A 161 10.96 -27.31 -8.15
N GLU A 162 9.66 -27.45 -7.88
CA GLU A 162 8.60 -26.88 -8.72
C GLU A 162 7.56 -26.15 -7.84
N THR A 163 6.87 -25.19 -8.45
CA THR A 163 5.77 -24.49 -7.78
C THR A 163 4.51 -25.37 -7.72
N PRO A 164 3.79 -25.37 -6.58
CA PRO A 164 2.47 -26.01 -6.53
C PRO A 164 1.39 -25.16 -7.24
N ILE A 165 1.75 -23.96 -7.70
CA ILE A 165 0.83 -23.02 -8.32
C ILE A 165 0.85 -23.24 -9.83
N ILE A 166 -0.01 -24.13 -10.28
CA ILE A 166 -0.21 -24.36 -11.72
C ILE A 166 -1.32 -23.43 -12.19
N GLU A 167 -0.97 -22.43 -12.96
CA GLU A 167 -1.96 -21.63 -13.69
C GLU A 167 -2.49 -22.48 -14.84
N SER A 168 -3.57 -23.22 -14.60
CA SER A 168 -4.25 -23.92 -15.67
C SER A 168 -4.76 -22.89 -16.68
N ARG A 169 -4.12 -22.80 -17.83
CA ARG A 169 -4.71 -22.14 -19.00
C ARG A 169 -5.93 -22.97 -19.39
N ARG A 170 -7.07 -22.72 -18.75
CA ARG A 170 -8.33 -23.29 -19.19
C ARG A 170 -8.56 -22.79 -20.62
N ARG A 171 -8.34 -23.66 -21.58
CA ARG A 171 -8.85 -23.49 -22.95
C ARG A 171 -10.38 -23.53 -22.88
N GLY A 172 -11.00 -22.44 -22.57
CA GLY A 172 -12.44 -22.32 -22.45
C GLY A 172 -12.84 -20.88 -22.41
N ARG A 173 -13.82 -20.54 -23.23
CA ARG A 173 -14.52 -19.27 -23.40
C ARG A 173 -13.91 -18.09 -22.65
N TYR A 174 -13.49 -17.11 -23.39
CA TYR A 174 -13.11 -15.79 -22.91
C TYR A 174 -14.00 -15.39 -21.74
N GLN A 175 -13.55 -15.59 -20.50
CA GLN A 175 -14.25 -14.97 -19.39
C GLN A 175 -14.12 -13.47 -19.66
N LYS A 176 -15.22 -12.86 -20.08
CA LYS A 176 -15.33 -11.40 -20.10
C LYS A 176 -14.72 -10.95 -18.78
N LYS A 177 -13.61 -10.18 -18.82
CA LYS A 177 -13.10 -9.49 -17.63
C LYS A 177 -14.34 -8.97 -16.96
N GLN A 178 -14.58 -9.40 -15.69
CA GLN A 178 -15.71 -8.88 -14.93
C GLN A 178 -15.75 -7.38 -15.20
N THR A 179 -16.84 -6.95 -15.79
CA THR A 179 -17.05 -5.55 -16.15
C THR A 179 -16.65 -4.77 -14.91
N ARG A 180 -15.58 -3.99 -15.03
CA ARG A 180 -15.20 -3.04 -13.97
C ARG A 180 -16.52 -2.41 -13.53
N ARG A 181 -16.84 -2.52 -12.22
CA ARG A 181 -17.98 -1.79 -11.66
C ARG A 181 -17.96 -0.43 -12.30
N VAL A 182 -19.00 -0.11 -13.08
CA VAL A 182 -19.15 1.22 -13.68
C VAL A 182 -19.15 2.16 -12.49
N LYS A 183 -18.06 2.88 -12.31
CA LYS A 183 -18.00 3.86 -11.23
C LYS A 183 -19.05 4.89 -11.53
N ARG A 184 -19.91 5.16 -10.54
CA ARG A 184 -20.88 6.24 -10.66
C ARG A 184 -20.11 7.54 -10.90
N GLU A 185 -20.63 8.36 -11.78
CA GLU A 185 -20.16 9.73 -11.92
C GLU A 185 -20.31 10.44 -10.57
N LEU A 186 -19.32 11.22 -10.20
CA LEU A 186 -19.34 12.01 -8.96
C LEU A 186 -19.50 13.49 -9.35
N PRO A 187 -20.71 14.06 -9.29
CA PRO A 187 -20.92 15.46 -9.61
C PRO A 187 -20.28 16.35 -8.55
N ILE A 188 -19.95 17.59 -8.91
CA ILE A 188 -19.30 18.54 -8.00
C ILE A 188 -20.19 18.87 -6.79
N GLU A 189 -21.50 18.81 -6.95
CA GLU A 189 -22.48 19.00 -5.90
C GLU A 189 -22.37 17.94 -4.81
N ALA A 190 -22.06 16.70 -5.18
CA ALA A 190 -21.78 15.63 -4.23
C ALA A 190 -20.43 15.85 -3.51
N VAL A 191 -19.40 16.32 -4.21
CA VAL A 191 -18.13 16.73 -3.59
C VAL A 191 -18.34 17.90 -2.63
N HIS A 192 -19.15 18.87 -3.02
CA HIS A 192 -19.54 20.00 -2.17
C HIS A 192 -20.31 19.52 -0.93
N GLN A 193 -21.27 18.60 -1.07
CA GLN A 193 -22.01 18.07 0.08
C GLN A 193 -21.05 17.31 1.05
N LEU A 194 -20.05 16.58 0.54
CA LEU A 194 -19.00 16.02 1.39
C LEU A 194 -18.23 17.10 2.15
N ALA A 195 -17.90 18.20 1.49
CA ALA A 195 -17.19 19.32 2.14
C ALA A 195 -18.06 20.00 3.21
N VAL A 196 -19.36 20.19 2.95
CA VAL A 196 -20.35 20.70 3.94
C VAL A 196 -20.44 19.75 5.15
N ASN A 197 -20.58 18.44 4.90
CA ASN A 197 -20.61 17.45 5.96
C ASN A 197 -19.30 17.45 6.76
N ALA A 198 -18.15 17.57 6.07
CA ALA A 198 -16.83 17.65 6.71
C ALA A 198 -16.70 18.90 7.58
N PHE A 199 -17.22 20.05 7.14
CA PHE A 199 -17.29 21.24 7.97
C PHE A 199 -18.06 21.00 9.27
N HIS A 200 -19.22 20.33 9.20
CA HIS A 200 -20.02 20.05 10.39
C HIS A 200 -19.45 18.93 11.29
N VAL A 201 -18.59 18.07 10.76
CA VAL A 201 -17.90 17.02 11.55
C VAL A 201 -16.61 17.54 12.18
N TRP A 202 -15.89 18.41 11.45
CA TRP A 202 -14.49 18.73 11.74
C TRP A 202 -14.17 20.24 11.73
N GLY A 203 -15.14 21.06 11.42
CA GLY A 203 -14.91 22.50 11.25
C GLY A 203 -14.24 22.86 9.94
N TYR A 204 -13.66 24.05 9.87
CA TYR A 204 -13.04 24.58 8.66
C TYR A 204 -11.92 23.69 8.09
N ALA A 205 -11.17 23.01 8.95
CA ALA A 205 -10.17 22.04 8.52
C ALA A 205 -10.78 20.91 7.67
N GLY A 206 -11.97 20.42 8.01
CA GLY A 206 -12.69 19.42 7.22
C GLY A 206 -13.11 19.93 5.85
N TRP A 207 -13.60 21.16 5.77
CA TRP A 207 -13.90 21.81 4.51
C TRP A 207 -12.69 21.89 3.59
N VAL A 208 -11.58 22.42 4.08
CA VAL A 208 -10.33 22.56 3.32
C VAL A 208 -9.79 21.18 2.93
N TYR A 209 -9.90 20.19 3.81
CA TYR A 209 -9.41 18.84 3.59
C TYR A 209 -10.05 18.17 2.36
N ILE A 210 -11.38 18.23 2.25
CA ILE A 210 -12.11 17.65 1.10
C ILE A 210 -11.71 18.34 -0.20
N TRP A 211 -11.71 19.66 -0.23
CA TRP A 211 -11.35 20.43 -1.42
C TRP A 211 -9.88 20.26 -1.80
N THR A 212 -9.00 20.09 -0.80
CA THR A 212 -7.59 19.80 -1.09
C THR A 212 -7.45 18.48 -1.83
N ILE A 213 -8.10 17.40 -1.40
CA ILE A 213 -8.04 16.13 -2.14
C ILE A 213 -8.64 16.30 -3.55
N ALA A 214 -9.81 16.89 -3.63
CA ALA A 214 -10.56 17.04 -4.88
C ALA A 214 -9.81 17.88 -5.92
N PHE A 215 -9.05 18.89 -5.51
CA PHE A 215 -8.36 19.82 -6.42
C PHE A 215 -6.84 19.66 -6.51
N THR A 216 -6.27 18.71 -5.79
CA THR A 216 -4.83 18.39 -5.87
C THR A 216 -4.54 16.95 -6.24
N GLY A 217 -5.49 16.04 -5.99
CA GLY A 217 -5.29 14.62 -6.15
C GLY A 217 -4.27 14.02 -5.18
N MET A 218 -3.93 14.69 -4.06
CA MET A 218 -3.08 14.12 -3.00
C MET A 218 -3.67 12.82 -2.46
N ARG A 219 -2.80 11.92 -1.99
CA ARG A 219 -3.22 10.62 -1.47
C ARG A 219 -3.73 10.75 -0.03
N PRO A 220 -5.06 10.62 0.21
CA PRO A 220 -5.60 10.62 1.56
C PRO A 220 -5.39 9.27 2.25
N PRO A 221 -5.34 9.23 3.58
CA PRO A 221 -5.18 10.37 4.46
C PRO A 221 -3.71 10.78 4.64
N GLY A 222 -2.76 9.93 4.27
CA GLY A 222 -1.36 10.00 4.66
C GLY A 222 -0.64 11.26 4.20
N GLU A 223 -0.74 11.64 2.91
CA GLU A 223 -0.05 12.83 2.37
C GLU A 223 -0.62 14.13 2.96
N LEU A 224 -1.93 14.18 3.23
CA LEU A 224 -2.53 15.36 3.83
C LEU A 224 -2.16 15.52 5.30
N PHE A 225 -2.15 14.42 6.06
CA PHE A 225 -1.73 14.49 7.46
C PHE A 225 -0.22 14.65 7.63
N GLY A 226 0.56 14.27 6.61
CA GLY A 226 1.99 14.58 6.52
C GLY A 226 2.29 15.99 6.01
N LEU A 227 1.26 16.78 5.68
CA LEU A 227 1.44 18.14 5.16
C LEU A 227 1.75 19.11 6.30
N GLN A 228 2.95 19.68 6.24
CA GLN A 228 3.45 20.61 7.23
C GLN A 228 3.15 22.05 6.83
N ARG A 229 3.05 22.92 7.81
CA ARG A 229 2.82 24.35 7.62
C ARG A 229 3.81 24.98 6.63
N GLY A 230 5.10 24.72 6.77
CA GLY A 230 6.15 25.29 5.91
C GLY A 230 6.15 24.76 4.47
N PHE A 231 5.31 23.75 4.17
CA PHE A 231 5.12 23.17 2.84
C PHE A 231 3.71 23.39 2.29
N THR A 232 2.91 24.18 3.01
CA THR A 232 1.51 24.45 2.67
C THR A 232 1.37 25.85 2.13
N SER A 233 0.83 25.96 0.93
CA SER A 233 0.56 27.26 0.27
C SER A 233 1.82 28.14 0.13
N VAL A 234 2.93 27.47 -0.17
CA VAL A 234 4.22 28.16 -0.40
C VAL A 234 4.19 28.90 -1.73
N GLU A 235 4.91 30.02 -1.78
CA GLU A 235 5.05 30.77 -3.03
C GLU A 235 5.68 29.89 -4.11
N TRP A 236 5.04 29.80 -5.25
CA TRP A 236 5.52 29.07 -6.41
C TRP A 236 5.70 30.05 -7.55
N PRO A 237 6.78 29.95 -8.25
CA PRO A 237 7.77 28.89 -8.32
C PRO A 237 9.03 29.08 -7.45
N ALA A 238 9.11 30.14 -6.69
CA ALA A 238 10.28 30.43 -5.85
C ALA A 238 10.69 29.26 -4.94
N SER A 239 9.74 28.43 -4.47
CA SER A 239 9.99 27.26 -3.65
C SER A 239 10.26 25.97 -4.44
N ASP A 240 10.23 25.99 -5.78
CA ASP A 240 10.51 24.81 -6.60
C ASP A 240 11.99 24.43 -6.48
N PRO A 241 12.34 23.17 -6.18
CA PRO A 241 13.72 22.73 -6.09
C PRO A 241 14.43 22.69 -7.44
N ASP A 242 13.72 22.69 -8.56
CA ASP A 242 14.28 22.77 -9.92
C ASP A 242 14.75 24.21 -10.21
N ARG A 243 16.07 24.42 -10.32
CA ARG A 243 16.66 25.74 -10.55
C ARG A 243 16.20 26.38 -11.87
N ASP A 244 16.08 25.59 -12.93
CA ASP A 244 15.68 26.09 -14.24
C ASP A 244 14.23 26.53 -14.22
N ARG A 245 13.36 25.76 -13.59
CA ARG A 245 11.96 26.11 -13.40
C ARG A 245 11.80 27.36 -12.55
N ARG A 246 12.56 27.49 -11.47
CA ARG A 246 12.54 28.69 -10.61
C ARG A 246 12.94 29.94 -11.39
N SER A 247 13.98 29.86 -12.18
CA SER A 247 14.49 30.98 -12.99
C SER A 247 13.46 31.47 -14.00
N GLU A 248 12.86 30.57 -14.77
CA GLU A 248 11.81 30.86 -15.74
C GLU A 248 10.55 31.41 -15.06
N ALA A 249 10.22 30.88 -13.95
CA ALA A 249 8.98 31.14 -13.24
C ALA A 249 8.97 32.44 -12.44
N GLN A 250 10.09 32.85 -11.88
CA GLN A 250 10.20 34.16 -11.23
C GLN A 250 9.92 35.31 -12.20
N GLN A 251 10.17 35.12 -13.49
CA GLN A 251 9.93 36.13 -14.52
C GLN A 251 8.48 36.23 -15.00
N ARG A 252 7.74 35.12 -15.01
CA ARG A 252 6.41 35.06 -15.66
C ARG A 252 5.24 34.80 -14.77
N TYR A 253 5.43 34.17 -13.60
CA TYR A 253 4.35 33.58 -12.81
C TYR A 253 4.45 33.92 -11.31
N ALA A 254 4.87 35.12 -10.98
CA ALA A 254 4.83 35.61 -9.60
C ALA A 254 3.41 35.57 -9.05
N GLY A 255 3.27 35.17 -7.79
CA GLY A 255 1.99 35.15 -7.07
C GLY A 255 1.18 33.86 -7.17
N MET A 256 1.71 32.79 -7.78
CA MET A 256 1.11 31.45 -7.68
C MET A 256 1.61 30.72 -6.41
N HIS A 257 0.84 29.75 -5.95
CA HIS A 257 1.12 29.02 -4.72
C HIS A 257 1.05 27.50 -4.93
N ALA A 258 1.73 26.75 -4.07
CA ALA A 258 1.80 25.30 -4.19
C ALA A 258 1.78 24.59 -2.83
N LEU A 259 1.43 23.31 -2.86
CA LEU A 259 1.65 22.37 -1.76
C LEU A 259 2.87 21.51 -2.11
N ARG A 260 3.84 21.41 -1.20
CA ARG A 260 5.00 20.52 -1.36
C ARG A 260 4.74 19.21 -0.62
N VAL A 261 4.45 18.16 -1.38
CA VAL A 261 4.23 16.81 -0.87
C VAL A 261 5.58 16.16 -0.61
N GLN A 262 6.11 16.30 0.59
CA GLN A 262 7.41 15.77 1.00
C GLN A 262 7.28 14.48 1.79
N HIS A 263 6.23 14.34 2.58
CA HIS A 263 6.02 13.23 3.50
C HIS A 263 4.57 12.76 3.49
N GLN A 264 4.39 11.52 3.94
CA GLN A 264 3.13 10.98 4.41
C GLN A 264 3.25 10.63 5.89
N LEU A 265 2.16 10.80 6.64
CA LEU A 265 2.09 10.40 8.03
C LEU A 265 1.31 9.09 8.18
N TYR A 266 1.82 8.15 8.95
CA TYR A 266 1.15 6.92 9.35
C TYR A 266 1.60 6.48 10.74
N TYR A 267 0.97 5.44 11.29
CA TYR A 267 1.35 4.93 12.62
C TYR A 267 2.10 3.62 12.50
N VAL A 268 3.25 3.54 13.15
CA VAL A 268 4.01 2.31 13.36
C VAL A 268 3.99 2.01 14.85
N ASP A 269 3.49 0.86 15.24
CA ASP A 269 3.36 0.42 16.63
C ASP A 269 2.73 1.49 17.56
N GLY A 270 1.68 2.14 17.05
CA GLY A 270 0.94 3.17 17.76
C GLY A 270 1.62 4.55 17.79
N LYS A 271 2.81 4.70 17.19
CA LYS A 271 3.54 5.99 17.12
C LYS A 271 3.37 6.64 15.75
N PRO A 272 3.07 7.95 15.70
CA PRO A 272 3.04 8.69 14.45
C PRO A 272 4.43 8.69 13.81
N THR A 273 4.50 8.38 12.54
CA THR A 273 5.75 8.19 11.81
C THR A 273 5.64 8.87 10.45
N LEU A 274 6.64 9.66 10.09
CA LEU A 274 6.77 10.22 8.76
C LEU A 274 7.57 9.30 7.86
N ALA A 275 7.15 9.21 6.60
CA ALA A 275 7.93 8.58 5.55
C ALA A 275 7.81 9.37 4.25
N ALA A 276 8.68 9.07 3.30
CA ALA A 276 8.48 9.53 1.94
C ALA A 276 7.11 9.07 1.41
N PRO A 277 6.48 9.82 0.52
CA PRO A 277 5.27 9.39 -0.18
C PRO A 277 5.51 8.06 -0.90
N LYS A 278 4.44 7.29 -1.10
CA LYS A 278 4.52 6.00 -1.79
C LYS A 278 5.26 6.15 -3.14
N TYR A 279 6.18 5.23 -3.43
CA TYR A 279 7.08 5.27 -4.59
C TYR A 279 8.03 6.48 -4.60
N GLN A 280 8.35 7.04 -3.45
CA GLN A 280 9.17 8.25 -3.31
C GLN A 280 8.70 9.42 -4.21
N SER A 281 7.38 9.53 -4.37
CA SER A 281 6.73 10.51 -5.25
C SER A 281 6.61 11.89 -4.60
N GLN A 282 7.73 12.41 -4.04
CA GLN A 282 7.82 13.81 -3.60
C GLN A 282 7.58 14.71 -4.81
N ARG A 283 6.76 15.73 -4.60
CA ARG A 283 6.37 16.62 -5.69
C ARG A 283 5.84 17.95 -5.19
N THR A 284 5.84 18.91 -6.06
CA THR A 284 5.18 20.19 -5.88
C THR A 284 3.87 20.19 -6.66
N VAL A 285 2.78 20.52 -5.99
CA VAL A 285 1.43 20.56 -6.57
C VAL A 285 0.96 22.01 -6.55
N VAL A 286 0.98 22.66 -7.70
CA VAL A 286 0.52 24.05 -7.83
C VAL A 286 -0.99 24.11 -7.62
N ILE A 287 -1.47 25.06 -6.80
CA ILE A 287 -2.88 25.14 -6.39
C ILE A 287 -3.55 26.41 -6.94
N PRO A 288 -4.87 26.34 -7.23
CA PRO A 288 -5.62 27.50 -7.68
C PRO A 288 -5.78 28.53 -6.55
N PRO A 289 -6.00 29.83 -6.91
CA PRO A 289 -6.13 30.93 -5.95
C PRO A 289 -7.13 30.66 -4.84
N PHE A 290 -8.33 30.13 -5.14
CA PHE A 290 -9.32 29.85 -4.10
C PHE A 290 -8.81 28.86 -3.04
N LEU A 291 -8.03 27.85 -3.47
CA LEU A 291 -7.50 26.84 -2.55
C LEU A 291 -6.34 27.42 -1.72
N HIS A 292 -5.54 28.33 -2.31
CA HIS A 292 -4.56 29.11 -1.56
C HIS A 292 -5.22 29.92 -0.46
N GLU A 293 -6.30 30.65 -0.75
CA GLU A 293 -7.06 31.43 0.24
C GLU A 293 -7.58 30.53 1.38
N MET A 294 -8.14 29.36 1.04
CA MET A 294 -8.60 28.40 2.03
C MET A 294 -7.47 27.90 2.94
N HIS A 295 -6.32 27.55 2.37
CA HIS A 295 -5.17 27.12 3.17
C HIS A 295 -4.59 28.26 4.01
N SER A 296 -4.52 29.47 3.47
CA SER A 296 -4.04 30.65 4.21
C SER A 296 -4.92 30.93 5.41
N ALA A 297 -6.25 30.92 5.24
CA ALA A 297 -7.20 31.07 6.33
C ALA A 297 -7.08 29.95 7.38
N LEU A 298 -6.91 28.69 6.93
CA LEU A 298 -6.70 27.54 7.83
C LEU A 298 -5.43 27.73 8.66
N LEU A 299 -4.30 28.09 8.02
CA LEU A 299 -3.02 28.31 8.71
C LEU A 299 -3.04 29.51 9.64
N ALA A 300 -3.78 30.57 9.30
CA ALA A 300 -3.96 31.73 10.17
C ALA A 300 -4.77 31.38 11.44
N SER A 301 -5.54 30.31 11.44
CA SER A 301 -6.35 29.90 12.60
C SER A 301 -5.57 29.21 13.72
N HIS A 302 -4.30 28.82 13.51
CA HIS A 302 -3.45 28.14 14.50
C HIS A 302 -1.96 28.28 14.17
N ASP A 303 -1.07 28.04 15.14
CA ASP A 303 0.40 28.07 14.96
C ASP A 303 1.06 26.68 14.97
N MET A 304 0.27 25.63 14.81
CA MET A 304 0.77 24.26 14.82
C MET A 304 1.63 23.94 13.58
N PRO A 305 2.60 23.02 13.68
CA PRO A 305 3.51 22.70 12.60
C PRO A 305 2.83 21.94 11.44
N TRP A 306 1.59 21.47 11.64
CA TRP A 306 0.81 20.68 10.69
C TRP A 306 -0.32 21.50 10.09
N ALA A 307 -0.62 21.29 8.81
CA ALA A 307 -1.74 21.97 8.16
C ALA A 307 -3.09 21.48 8.69
N PHE A 308 -3.24 20.20 8.90
CA PHE A 308 -4.51 19.60 9.35
C PHE A 308 -4.41 19.06 10.77
N LEU A 309 -5.23 19.59 11.64
CA LEU A 309 -5.34 19.19 13.04
C LEU A 309 -6.62 18.39 13.27
N SER A 310 -6.66 17.57 14.33
CA SER A 310 -7.91 16.95 14.78
C SER A 310 -8.94 18.01 15.17
N LYS A 311 -10.23 17.63 15.19
CA LYS A 311 -11.33 18.53 15.65
C LYS A 311 -11.13 19.11 17.04
N THR A 312 -10.31 18.45 17.87
CA THR A 312 -9.94 18.93 19.20
C THR A 312 -8.60 19.68 19.22
N GLY A 313 -7.89 19.73 18.09
CA GLY A 313 -6.55 20.29 18.04
C GLY A 313 -5.48 19.49 18.80
N LYS A 314 -5.76 18.23 19.20
CA LYS A 314 -4.91 17.49 20.15
C LYS A 314 -4.09 16.35 19.54
N ARG A 315 -4.43 15.85 18.35
CA ARG A 315 -3.76 14.68 17.74
C ARG A 315 -3.97 14.60 16.23
N HIS A 316 -3.15 13.82 15.56
CA HIS A 316 -3.36 13.43 14.18
C HIS A 316 -4.50 12.41 14.01
N LEU A 317 -5.11 12.38 12.84
CA LEU A 317 -6.30 11.61 12.50
C LEU A 317 -5.96 10.48 11.54
N LEU A 318 -5.33 9.41 12.02
CA LEU A 318 -5.00 8.26 11.18
C LEU A 318 -5.63 6.96 11.67
N GLY A 319 -5.66 5.98 10.76
CA GLY A 319 -6.12 4.62 11.04
C GLY A 319 -7.64 4.52 11.22
N VAL A 320 -8.04 3.56 12.03
CA VAL A 320 -9.46 3.24 12.25
C VAL A 320 -10.25 4.43 12.81
N GLY A 321 -9.63 5.22 13.69
CA GLY A 321 -10.25 6.42 14.26
C GLY A 321 -10.67 7.44 13.20
N PHE A 322 -9.85 7.67 12.17
CA PHE A 322 -10.20 8.60 11.10
C PHE A 322 -11.46 8.18 10.35
N HIS A 323 -11.55 6.91 9.94
CA HIS A 323 -12.72 6.43 9.20
C HIS A 323 -13.99 6.49 10.04
N MET A 324 -13.95 6.01 11.27
CA MET A 324 -15.11 5.97 12.17
C MET A 324 -15.56 7.35 12.66
N GLU A 325 -14.60 8.21 13.02
CA GLU A 325 -14.90 9.50 13.65
C GLU A 325 -15.17 10.63 12.64
N TYR A 326 -14.63 10.51 11.42
CA TYR A 326 -14.69 11.57 10.40
C TYR A 326 -15.27 11.08 9.07
N TRP A 327 -14.64 10.11 8.40
CA TRP A 327 -15.01 9.76 7.04
C TRP A 327 -16.41 9.17 6.92
N TYR A 328 -16.76 8.20 7.73
CA TYR A 328 -18.10 7.57 7.63
C TYR A 328 -19.23 8.57 7.93
N PRO A 329 -19.18 9.40 8.98
CA PRO A 329 -20.18 10.45 9.16
C PRO A 329 -20.22 11.48 8.03
N ILE A 330 -19.10 11.77 7.36
CA ILE A 330 -19.04 12.68 6.21
C ILE A 330 -19.72 12.06 4.99
N ARG A 331 -19.46 10.78 4.74
CA ARG A 331 -19.96 10.05 3.58
C ARG A 331 -21.40 9.56 3.75
N ASP A 332 -21.64 8.83 4.83
CA ASP A 332 -22.89 8.10 5.07
C ASP A 332 -23.94 8.95 5.80
N GLY A 333 -23.57 10.17 6.20
CA GLY A 333 -24.40 10.99 7.02
C GLY A 333 -24.51 10.49 8.47
N ARG A 334 -25.34 11.14 9.24
CA ARG A 334 -25.69 10.71 10.60
C ARG A 334 -27.00 11.36 11.06
N SER A 335 -27.75 10.68 11.92
CA SER A 335 -28.91 11.26 12.57
C SER A 335 -28.53 12.35 13.56
N GLU A 336 -29.43 13.31 13.73
CA GLU A 336 -29.31 14.33 14.78
C GLU A 336 -29.35 13.66 16.15
N LYS A 337 -28.57 14.19 17.09
CA LYS A 337 -28.63 13.81 18.50
C LYS A 337 -28.62 15.08 19.35
N LYS A 338 -29.75 15.40 19.94
CA LYS A 338 -29.90 16.48 20.93
C LYS A 338 -29.77 15.90 22.33
N LEU A 339 -28.93 16.47 23.13
CA LEU A 339 -28.73 16.11 24.55
C LEU A 339 -28.86 17.35 25.39
N GLU A 340 -29.40 17.20 26.61
CA GLU A 340 -29.69 18.29 27.52
C GLU A 340 -28.73 18.31 28.74
N GLY A 341 -28.74 19.40 29.48
CA GLY A 341 -27.97 19.59 30.70
C GLY A 341 -26.45 19.45 30.46
N ARG A 342 -25.77 18.76 31.37
CA ARG A 342 -24.31 18.54 31.30
C ARG A 342 -23.84 17.79 30.05
N TYR A 343 -24.76 17.12 29.38
CA TYR A 343 -24.46 16.36 28.15
C TYR A 343 -24.71 17.15 26.86
N ALA A 344 -25.28 18.37 26.91
CA ALA A 344 -25.59 19.21 25.75
C ALA A 344 -24.39 19.38 24.80
N ARG A 345 -23.18 19.44 25.35
CA ARG A 345 -21.90 19.52 24.60
C ARG A 345 -21.63 18.34 23.65
N PHE A 346 -22.29 17.22 23.85
CA PHE A 346 -22.18 16.03 23.01
C PHE A 346 -23.33 15.92 21.98
N SER A 347 -24.19 16.96 21.91
CA SER A 347 -25.16 17.08 20.84
C SER A 347 -24.47 17.16 19.49
N ARG A 348 -25.10 16.61 18.48
CA ARG A 348 -24.57 16.61 17.11
C ARG A 348 -25.68 16.86 16.10
N ARG A 349 -25.39 17.65 15.10
CA ARG A 349 -26.29 17.91 13.97
C ARG A 349 -26.47 16.66 13.12
N GLY A 350 -27.68 16.43 12.60
CA GLY A 350 -27.94 15.49 11.52
C GLY A 350 -27.21 15.88 10.24
N LEU A 351 -26.73 14.92 9.49
CA LEU A 351 -26.04 15.13 8.21
C LEU A 351 -26.67 14.19 7.17
N PRO A 352 -26.92 14.64 5.94
CA PRO A 352 -27.39 13.78 4.87
C PRO A 352 -26.27 12.85 4.40
N ALA A 353 -26.62 11.65 3.96
CA ALA A 353 -25.72 10.78 3.23
C ALA A 353 -25.42 11.36 1.83
N VAL A 354 -24.26 11.05 1.29
CA VAL A 354 -23.88 11.38 -0.09
C VAL A 354 -23.97 10.08 -0.89
N GLU A 355 -25.10 9.88 -1.55
CA GLU A 355 -25.46 8.61 -2.20
C GLU A 355 -24.48 8.18 -3.30
N GLU A 356 -23.88 9.15 -4.00
CA GLU A 356 -22.88 8.92 -5.05
C GLU A 356 -21.58 8.32 -4.47
N MET A 357 -21.36 8.51 -3.17
CA MET A 357 -20.20 8.01 -2.43
C MET A 357 -20.52 6.76 -1.60
N ALA A 358 -21.73 6.20 -1.71
CA ALA A 358 -22.12 5.04 -0.91
C ALA A 358 -21.16 3.86 -1.08
N GLY A 359 -20.52 3.44 0.01
CA GLY A 359 -19.54 2.35 0.01
C GLY A 359 -18.15 2.69 -0.58
N GLU A 360 -17.95 3.93 -1.06
CA GLU A 360 -16.67 4.37 -1.62
C GLU A 360 -15.72 4.85 -0.51
N ASP A 361 -14.42 4.68 -0.76
CA ASP A 361 -13.37 5.23 0.09
C ASP A 361 -13.11 6.71 -0.27
N ILE A 362 -12.55 7.46 0.67
CA ILE A 362 -12.15 8.86 0.46
C ILE A 362 -11.18 9.02 -0.74
N TYR A 363 -10.46 7.95 -1.09
CA TYR A 363 -9.58 7.90 -2.24
C TYR A 363 -10.32 8.12 -3.58
N ARG A 364 -11.65 7.97 -3.61
CA ARG A 364 -12.48 8.28 -4.77
C ARG A 364 -12.36 9.74 -5.21
N LEU A 365 -12.13 10.67 -4.27
CA LEU A 365 -11.91 12.09 -4.58
C LEU A 365 -10.64 12.33 -5.41
N ARG A 366 -9.58 11.54 -5.15
CA ARG A 366 -8.37 11.60 -5.98
C ARG A 366 -8.62 11.05 -7.40
N HIS A 367 -9.45 10.03 -7.55
CA HIS A 367 -9.86 9.55 -8.86
C HIS A 367 -10.71 10.61 -9.60
N TRP A 368 -11.60 11.27 -8.87
CA TRP A 368 -12.40 12.38 -9.39
C TRP A 368 -11.52 13.53 -9.90
N HIS A 369 -10.47 13.89 -9.16
CA HIS A 369 -9.50 14.88 -9.62
C HIS A 369 -8.90 14.51 -10.98
N LYS A 370 -8.51 13.25 -11.14
CA LYS A 370 -7.98 12.77 -12.42
C LYS A 370 -9.04 12.83 -13.52
N GLU A 371 -10.24 12.34 -13.25
CA GLU A 371 -11.37 12.36 -14.16
C GLU A 371 -11.66 13.81 -14.62
N LEU A 372 -11.69 14.76 -13.69
CA LEU A 372 -11.89 16.18 -13.97
C LEU A 372 -10.83 16.77 -14.90
N LEU A 373 -9.55 16.41 -14.72
CA LEU A 373 -8.47 16.88 -15.59
C LEU A 373 -8.46 16.18 -16.94
N ASP A 374 -8.81 14.89 -16.99
CA ASP A 374 -8.94 14.14 -18.24
C ASP A 374 -10.09 14.70 -19.11
N GLU A 375 -11.21 15.17 -18.51
CA GLU A 375 -12.34 15.82 -19.20
C GLU A 375 -12.00 17.19 -19.77
N ALA A 376 -11.00 17.89 -19.25
CA ALA A 376 -10.61 19.21 -19.75
C ALA A 376 -10.13 19.17 -21.22
N GLY A 377 -9.58 18.01 -21.65
CA GLY A 377 -9.24 17.73 -23.05
C GLY A 377 -7.95 18.40 -23.58
N ASP A 378 -7.55 19.52 -23.00
CA ASP A 378 -6.38 20.33 -23.38
C ASP A 378 -5.20 20.24 -22.41
N ILE A 379 -5.33 19.41 -21.36
CA ILE A 379 -4.28 19.21 -20.36
C ILE A 379 -3.42 17.99 -20.72
N ALA A 380 -2.11 18.20 -20.84
CA ALA A 380 -1.19 17.14 -21.18
C ALA A 380 -1.15 16.05 -20.12
N ARG A 381 -1.30 14.78 -20.54
CA ARG A 381 -1.30 13.61 -19.67
C ARG A 381 -0.08 13.55 -18.74
N VAL A 382 1.11 13.93 -19.24
CA VAL A 382 2.33 13.96 -18.42
C VAL A 382 2.19 14.88 -17.21
N ALA A 383 1.51 16.02 -17.34
CA ALA A 383 1.30 16.95 -16.25
C ALA A 383 0.28 16.39 -15.24
N ILE A 384 -0.76 15.71 -15.71
CA ILE A 384 -1.75 15.04 -14.85
C ILE A 384 -1.08 13.94 -14.01
N GLU A 385 -0.30 13.06 -14.65
CA GLU A 385 0.34 11.94 -13.95
C GLU A 385 1.44 12.42 -12.99
N ALA A 386 2.25 13.41 -13.38
CA ALA A 386 3.24 14.01 -12.49
C ALA A 386 2.59 14.67 -11.27
N ARG A 387 1.49 15.40 -11.46
CA ARG A 387 0.70 15.99 -10.37
C ARG A 387 0.19 14.95 -9.40
N LEU A 388 -0.23 13.79 -9.90
CA LEU A 388 -0.65 12.67 -9.08
C LEU A 388 0.52 11.90 -8.44
N GLY A 389 1.76 12.14 -8.85
CA GLY A 389 2.94 11.37 -8.42
C GLY A 389 2.92 9.95 -8.96
N HIS A 390 2.58 9.80 -10.23
CA HIS A 390 2.71 8.59 -11.00
C HIS A 390 3.86 8.73 -12.00
N GLU A 391 4.59 7.65 -12.21
CA GLU A 391 5.56 7.55 -13.30
C GLU A 391 4.85 7.08 -14.56
N LEU A 392 5.14 7.72 -15.69
CA LEU A 392 4.69 7.24 -16.98
C LEU A 392 5.61 6.12 -17.46
N PRO A 393 5.07 4.94 -17.81
CA PRO A 393 5.87 3.84 -18.29
C PRO A 393 6.39 4.09 -19.72
N GLY A 394 7.59 3.59 -20.00
CA GLY A 394 8.16 3.58 -21.35
C GLY A 394 8.81 4.89 -21.79
N VAL A 395 8.94 5.06 -23.10
CA VAL A 395 9.63 6.17 -23.75
C VAL A 395 9.02 7.53 -23.39
N GLU A 396 7.70 7.59 -23.25
CA GLU A 396 6.98 8.82 -22.88
C GLU A 396 7.45 9.37 -21.52
N GLY A 397 7.69 8.50 -20.54
CA GLY A 397 8.17 8.91 -19.20
C GLY A 397 9.59 9.45 -19.20
N VAL A 398 10.44 9.01 -20.14
CA VAL A 398 11.85 9.40 -20.19
C VAL A 398 12.03 10.78 -20.86
N TYR A 399 11.23 11.08 -21.90
CA TYR A 399 11.41 12.28 -22.71
C TYR A 399 10.43 13.41 -22.41
N SER A 400 9.39 13.16 -21.63
CA SER A 400 8.37 14.17 -21.35
C SER A 400 8.66 14.93 -20.07
N ARG A 401 8.87 16.22 -20.17
CA ARG A 401 9.04 17.15 -19.03
C ARG A 401 7.76 17.96 -18.82
N VAL A 402 7.33 18.09 -17.57
CA VAL A 402 6.24 19.02 -17.22
C VAL A 402 6.76 20.46 -17.26
N THR A 403 6.13 21.27 -18.09
CA THR A 403 6.45 22.68 -18.20
C THR A 403 5.60 23.53 -17.27
N ILE A 404 6.08 24.72 -16.93
CA ILE A 404 5.32 25.71 -16.13
C ILE A 404 3.97 26.01 -16.80
N GLY A 405 3.96 26.18 -18.12
CA GLY A 405 2.72 26.45 -18.85
C GLY A 405 1.69 25.32 -18.78
N MET A 406 2.11 24.05 -18.62
CA MET A 406 1.19 22.96 -18.38
C MET A 406 0.58 23.03 -16.99
N GLU A 407 1.37 23.35 -15.96
CA GLU A 407 0.87 23.51 -14.58
C GLU A 407 -0.05 24.72 -14.47
N THR A 408 0.28 25.83 -15.12
CA THR A 408 -0.58 27.02 -15.16
C THR A 408 -1.95 26.72 -15.76
N ARG A 409 -1.99 26.00 -16.89
CA ARG A 409 -3.27 25.57 -17.51
C ARG A 409 -4.12 24.72 -16.56
N ILE A 410 -3.50 23.83 -15.80
CA ILE A 410 -4.22 23.04 -14.78
C ILE A 410 -4.82 23.98 -13.73
N VAL A 411 -4.04 24.90 -13.20
CA VAL A 411 -4.49 25.85 -12.18
C VAL A 411 -5.63 26.73 -12.66
N GLU A 412 -5.49 27.32 -13.85
CA GLU A 412 -6.53 28.14 -14.47
C GLU A 412 -7.82 27.35 -14.73
N TYR A 413 -7.70 26.12 -15.21
CA TYR A 413 -8.86 25.24 -15.40
C TYR A 413 -9.57 24.95 -14.07
N LEU A 414 -8.82 24.57 -13.03
CA LEU A 414 -9.37 24.28 -11.72
C LEU A 414 -10.01 25.51 -11.08
N GLN A 415 -9.43 26.70 -11.23
CA GLN A 415 -10.02 27.94 -10.78
C GLN A 415 -11.36 28.21 -11.47
N ARG A 416 -11.41 28.08 -12.81
CA ARG A 416 -12.66 28.22 -13.57
C ARG A 416 -13.72 27.21 -13.16
N VAL A 417 -13.34 25.96 -12.84
CA VAL A 417 -14.29 24.96 -12.32
C VAL A 417 -14.90 25.43 -11.01
N TRP A 418 -14.07 25.91 -10.09
CA TRP A 418 -14.54 26.45 -8.81
C TRP A 418 -15.52 27.63 -9.01
N GLU A 419 -15.14 28.61 -9.81
CA GLU A 419 -15.96 29.81 -10.06
C GLU A 419 -17.30 29.47 -10.72
N LYS A 420 -17.29 28.62 -11.76
CA LYS A 420 -18.48 28.30 -12.53
C LYS A 420 -19.40 27.27 -11.87
N ARG A 421 -18.82 26.26 -11.22
CA ARG A 421 -19.60 25.11 -10.71
C ARG A 421 -19.85 25.18 -9.19
N VAL A 422 -19.18 26.07 -8.46
CA VAL A 422 -19.42 26.28 -7.03
C VAL A 422 -19.96 27.69 -6.77
N LEU A 423 -19.19 28.74 -7.07
CA LEU A 423 -19.59 30.11 -6.75
C LEU A 423 -20.79 30.59 -7.59
N ALA A 424 -20.75 30.43 -8.91
CA ALA A 424 -21.83 30.87 -9.80
C ALA A 424 -23.13 30.09 -9.59
N GLN A 425 -23.07 28.88 -9.03
CA GLN A 425 -24.25 28.08 -8.64
C GLN A 425 -24.78 28.45 -7.25
N GLY A 426 -24.16 29.42 -6.57
CA GLY A 426 -24.58 29.82 -5.23
C GLY A 426 -24.44 28.75 -4.17
N LEU A 427 -23.52 27.78 -4.36
CA LEU A 427 -23.28 26.75 -3.35
C LEU A 427 -22.64 27.41 -2.10
N TRP A 428 -23.07 26.93 -0.94
CA TRP A 428 -22.64 27.50 0.33
C TRP A 428 -21.13 27.37 0.55
N VAL A 429 -20.50 28.45 1.02
CA VAL A 429 -19.08 28.50 1.43
C VAL A 429 -19.02 28.94 2.88
N PRO A 430 -18.27 28.26 3.75
CA PRO A 430 -18.17 28.65 5.16
C PRO A 430 -17.40 29.95 5.32
N PRO A 431 -17.69 30.72 6.39
CA PRO A 431 -16.87 31.85 6.77
C PRO A 431 -15.45 31.37 7.17
N PHE A 432 -14.48 32.27 7.08
CA PHE A 432 -13.12 31.96 7.54
C PHE A 432 -13.12 31.64 9.04
N PRO A 433 -12.23 30.74 9.46
CA PRO A 433 -12.17 30.30 10.85
C PRO A 433 -11.65 31.40 11.77
N THR A 434 -12.17 31.43 12.98
CA THR A 434 -11.56 32.21 14.05
C THR A 434 -10.28 31.53 14.54
N ARG A 435 -9.30 32.31 14.99
CA ARG A 435 -8.05 31.78 15.55
C ARG A 435 -8.36 30.93 16.78
N LEU A 436 -7.75 29.74 16.84
CA LEU A 436 -7.82 28.89 18.01
C LEU A 436 -6.97 29.45 19.14
N PRO A 437 -7.43 29.42 20.43
CA PRO A 437 -6.62 29.82 21.55
C PRO A 437 -5.29 29.07 21.63
N ASP A 438 -4.21 29.76 21.94
CA ASP A 438 -2.86 29.18 22.00
C ASP A 438 -2.67 28.30 23.25
N ASP A 439 -3.49 28.50 24.28
CA ASP A 439 -3.41 27.88 25.60
C ASP A 439 -4.35 26.65 25.81
N LEU A 440 -4.82 26.00 24.75
CA LEU A 440 -5.70 24.83 24.88
C LEU A 440 -5.02 23.73 25.70
N PRO A 441 -5.59 23.31 26.86
CA PRO A 441 -4.99 22.29 27.72
C PRO A 441 -4.77 20.95 26.99
N GLY A 442 -3.61 20.35 27.16
CA GLY A 442 -3.26 19.06 26.58
C GLY A 442 -2.92 19.11 25.09
N ARG A 443 -2.57 20.26 24.58
CA ARG A 443 -1.99 20.45 23.25
C ARG A 443 -0.53 20.03 23.26
N SER A 444 -0.24 18.82 22.83
CA SER A 444 1.12 18.41 22.49
C SER A 444 1.12 17.83 21.08
N PHE A 445 1.74 18.54 20.16
CA PHE A 445 2.05 17.99 18.84
C PHE A 445 3.54 17.73 18.80
N PRO A 446 3.98 16.54 18.37
CA PRO A 446 5.40 16.33 18.12
C PRO A 446 5.85 17.34 17.06
N LEU A 447 6.96 18.03 17.31
CA LEU A 447 7.62 18.82 16.29
C LEU A 447 8.03 17.90 15.14
N PHE A 448 8.15 18.43 13.94
CA PHE A 448 8.61 17.66 12.78
C PHE A 448 9.93 16.95 13.04
N SER A 449 10.87 17.60 13.73
CA SER A 449 12.16 17.06 14.15
C SER A 449 12.08 15.94 15.17
N GLU A 450 10.95 15.77 15.86
CA GLU A 450 10.75 14.75 16.90
C GLU A 450 10.09 13.48 16.36
N LEU A 451 9.56 13.51 15.14
CA LEU A 451 8.96 12.34 14.53
C LEU A 451 10.02 11.49 13.84
N PRO A 452 9.98 10.17 14.04
CA PRO A 452 10.85 9.28 13.27
C PRO A 452 10.51 9.39 11.79
N VAL A 453 11.52 9.67 10.97
CA VAL A 453 11.42 9.66 9.51
C VAL A 453 12.00 8.34 9.02
N ILE A 454 11.17 7.50 8.42
CA ILE A 454 11.63 6.30 7.73
C ILE A 454 11.98 6.72 6.30
N GLY A 455 13.27 6.92 6.05
CA GLY A 455 13.87 7.04 4.73
C GLY A 455 14.61 5.76 4.40
N ARG A 456 14.68 5.36 3.15
CA ARG A 456 15.76 4.50 2.70
C ARG A 456 17.05 5.32 2.77
N ALA A 457 18.06 4.78 3.47
CA ALA A 457 19.45 5.19 3.32
C ALA A 457 19.88 4.94 1.87
#